data_2957df916e4648769b04084263859d6f
#
_entry.id   2957df916e4648769b04084263859d6f
#
_cell.length_a   1.000
_cell.length_b   1.000
_cell.length_c   1.000
_cell.angle_alpha   90.00
_cell.angle_beta   90.00
_cell.angle_gamma   90.00
#
_symmetry.space_group_name_H-M   'P 1'
#
loop_
_entity.id
_entity.type
_entity.pdbx_description
1 polymer ?
#
loop_
_entity_poly.entity_id
_entity_poly.type
_entity_poly.pdbx_seq_one_letter_code
_entity_poly.pdbx_strand_id
1 'polypeptide(L)'
;RRYGVPLLMDSARFAENAYFIKTREEGYASKTIKEIVREMYDWADIMTISAKKDGVVNMGGFVAMRSEELYKKAMSFSIMFEGYVTYGGMSGRDMDALAVGLDENTEFGQLDARIRQVRLLGDLLDQYGVPYQRPAGGHAIFVDAKKVLPNLPKEQFIAQTLAVELYLEAGIRGVEIGSLLADRD
;
A
#
# COMPACT_ATOMS: atom_id res chain seq x y z
N ARG A 1 0.57 -1.25 -24.34
CA ARG A 1 0.07 -0.63 -25.61
C ARG A 1 0.62 -1.33 -26.86
N ARG A 2 1.90 -1.69 -26.88
CA ARG A 2 2.51 -2.38 -28.07
C ARG A 2 1.79 -3.69 -28.43
N TYR A 3 1.22 -4.39 -27.46
CA TYR A 3 0.57 -5.69 -27.63
C TYR A 3 -0.96 -5.65 -27.47
N GLY A 4 -1.56 -4.48 -27.31
CA GLY A 4 -3.01 -4.33 -27.10
C GLY A 4 -3.54 -4.91 -25.78
N VAL A 5 -2.65 -5.22 -24.84
CA VAL A 5 -3.04 -5.73 -23.52
C VAL A 5 -3.34 -4.56 -22.59
N PRO A 6 -4.52 -4.53 -21.93
CA PRO A 6 -4.83 -3.50 -20.94
C PRO A 6 -3.90 -3.56 -19.74
N LEU A 7 -3.49 -2.38 -19.25
CA LEU A 7 -2.72 -2.24 -18.02
C LEU A 7 -3.66 -1.95 -16.85
N LEU A 8 -3.72 -2.89 -15.90
CA LEU A 8 -4.38 -2.68 -14.61
C LEU A 8 -3.33 -2.29 -13.57
N MET A 9 -3.57 -1.17 -12.88
CA MET A 9 -2.71 -0.68 -11.80
C MET A 9 -3.38 -0.91 -10.45
N ASP A 10 -2.73 -1.67 -9.57
CA ASP A 10 -3.07 -1.67 -8.14
C ASP A 10 -2.54 -0.39 -7.52
N SER A 11 -3.45 0.47 -7.13
CA SER A 11 -3.18 1.85 -6.72
C SER A 11 -3.25 2.06 -5.22
N ALA A 12 -3.22 0.97 -4.45
CA ALA A 12 -3.34 1.05 -2.99
C ALA A 12 -2.35 2.05 -2.36
N ARG A 13 -1.16 2.21 -2.96
CA ARG A 13 -0.11 3.12 -2.48
C ARG A 13 0.41 4.05 -3.60
N PHE A 14 -0.51 4.63 -4.34
CA PHE A 14 -0.19 5.48 -5.49
C PHE A 14 0.61 6.73 -5.11
N ALA A 15 0.26 7.35 -4.01
CA ALA A 15 0.92 8.59 -3.56
C ALA A 15 2.33 8.29 -3.01
N GLU A 16 2.49 7.19 -2.27
CA GLU A 16 3.80 6.71 -1.82
C GLU A 16 4.74 6.43 -3.00
N ASN A 17 4.23 5.77 -4.05
CA ASN A 17 5.01 5.52 -5.27
C ASN A 17 5.39 6.83 -5.97
N ALA A 18 4.47 7.78 -6.08
CA ALA A 18 4.76 9.10 -6.65
C ALA A 18 5.80 9.87 -5.83
N TYR A 19 5.79 9.75 -4.50
CA TYR A 19 6.84 10.32 -3.65
C TYR A 19 8.22 9.72 -3.97
N PHE A 20 8.30 8.41 -4.14
CA PHE A 20 9.58 7.77 -4.50
C PHE A 20 10.04 8.16 -5.90
N ILE A 21 9.15 8.27 -6.86
CA ILE A 21 9.48 8.78 -8.19
C ILE A 21 10.05 10.20 -8.06
N LYS A 22 9.36 11.10 -7.35
CA LYS A 22 9.82 12.48 -7.13
C LYS A 22 11.21 12.56 -6.51
N THR A 23 11.49 11.68 -5.56
CA THR A 23 12.72 11.77 -4.75
C THR A 23 13.88 10.93 -5.27
N ARG A 24 13.66 10.03 -6.22
CA ARG A 24 14.65 9.06 -6.70
C ARG A 24 14.90 9.09 -8.20
N GLU A 25 13.88 9.50 -9.00
CA GLU A 25 14.00 9.47 -10.44
C GLU A 25 14.49 10.80 -11.01
N GLU A 26 15.37 10.73 -11.98
CA GLU A 26 15.89 11.90 -12.69
C GLU A 26 14.75 12.65 -13.43
N GLY A 27 14.76 13.98 -13.35
CA GLY A 27 13.77 14.84 -14.01
C GLY A 27 12.45 15.03 -13.24
N TYR A 28 12.25 14.35 -12.11
CA TYR A 28 10.98 14.43 -11.36
C TYR A 28 11.02 15.34 -10.12
N ALA A 29 12.18 15.79 -9.70
CA ALA A 29 12.33 16.58 -8.47
C ALA A 29 11.51 17.88 -8.43
N SER A 30 11.29 18.53 -9.58
CA SER A 30 10.51 19.77 -9.69
C SER A 30 9.00 19.55 -9.81
N LYS A 31 8.55 18.35 -10.12
CA LYS A 31 7.12 18.04 -10.29
C LYS A 31 6.44 17.89 -8.93
N THR A 32 5.17 18.26 -8.88
CA THR A 32 4.30 17.96 -7.73
C THR A 32 3.93 16.47 -7.70
N ILE A 33 3.49 15.97 -6.54
CA ILE A 33 2.98 14.60 -6.42
C ILE A 33 1.78 14.39 -7.35
N LYS A 34 0.87 15.37 -7.45
CA LYS A 34 -0.30 15.32 -8.34
C LYS A 34 0.08 15.17 -9.81
N GLU A 35 1.09 15.89 -10.27
CA GLU A 35 1.57 15.76 -11.65
C GLU A 35 2.15 14.37 -11.93
N ILE A 36 2.93 13.83 -10.99
CA ILE A 36 3.51 12.49 -11.11
C ILE A 36 2.41 11.43 -11.11
N VAL A 37 1.45 11.52 -10.18
CA VAL A 37 0.28 10.63 -10.14
C VAL A 37 -0.48 10.68 -11.46
N ARG A 38 -0.69 11.86 -12.02
CA ARG A 38 -1.34 12.00 -13.32
C ARG A 38 -0.59 11.27 -14.42
N GLU A 39 0.72 11.43 -14.50
CA GLU A 39 1.55 10.73 -15.48
C GLU A 39 1.49 9.20 -15.31
N MET A 40 1.49 8.70 -14.07
CA MET A 40 1.33 7.26 -13.81
C MET A 40 0.01 6.74 -14.38
N TYR A 41 -1.09 7.45 -14.14
CA TYR A 41 -2.41 7.01 -14.60
C TYR A 41 -2.67 7.23 -16.09
N ASP A 42 -1.92 8.08 -16.77
CA ASP A 42 -2.00 8.21 -18.22
C ASP A 42 -1.59 6.92 -18.96
N TRP A 43 -0.86 6.04 -18.28
CA TRP A 43 -0.50 4.71 -18.80
C TRP A 43 -1.49 3.60 -18.43
N ALA A 44 -2.31 3.78 -17.40
CA ALA A 44 -3.25 2.79 -16.93
C ALA A 44 -4.57 2.82 -17.72
N ASP A 45 -5.09 1.65 -18.04
CA ASP A 45 -6.43 1.46 -18.61
C ASP A 45 -7.47 1.21 -17.51
N ILE A 46 -7.05 0.57 -16.43
CA ILE A 46 -7.85 0.23 -15.25
C ILE A 46 -7.02 0.52 -14.01
N MET A 47 -7.66 0.97 -12.95
CA MET A 47 -7.06 1.07 -11.63
C MET A 47 -7.99 0.51 -10.56
N THR A 48 -7.41 -0.08 -9.54
CA THR A 48 -8.09 -0.45 -8.31
C THR A 48 -7.42 0.23 -7.13
N ILE A 49 -8.18 0.63 -6.12
CA ILE A 49 -7.62 1.24 -4.91
C ILE A 49 -8.26 0.65 -3.65
N SER A 50 -7.44 0.32 -2.69
CA SER A 50 -7.86 0.12 -1.31
C SER A 50 -7.73 1.45 -0.58
N ALA A 51 -8.85 2.12 -0.32
CA ALA A 51 -8.88 3.47 0.21
C ALA A 51 -8.31 3.60 1.63
N LYS A 52 -8.30 2.52 2.41
CA LYS A 52 -7.72 2.45 3.77
C LYS A 52 -6.19 2.52 3.82
N LYS A 53 -5.55 2.81 2.70
CA LYS A 53 -4.10 3.07 2.57
C LYS A 53 -3.89 4.51 2.14
N ASP A 54 -3.55 4.77 0.89
CA ASP A 54 -3.32 6.13 0.41
C ASP A 54 -4.60 6.98 0.22
N GLY A 55 -5.79 6.40 0.40
CA GLY A 55 -7.03 7.16 0.54
C GLY A 55 -7.24 7.80 1.92
N VAL A 56 -6.41 7.43 2.92
CA VAL A 56 -6.41 8.00 4.29
C VAL A 56 -7.76 7.88 5.00
N VAL A 57 -8.50 6.79 4.76
CA VAL A 57 -9.79 6.47 5.40
C VAL A 57 -9.80 5.09 6.03
N ASN A 58 -10.81 4.82 6.86
CA ASN A 58 -10.96 3.56 7.57
C ASN A 58 -11.31 2.38 6.66
N MET A 59 -12.04 2.64 5.59
CA MET A 59 -12.67 1.61 4.77
C MET A 59 -12.89 2.11 3.35
N GLY A 60 -13.30 1.19 2.49
CA GLY A 60 -13.68 1.50 1.13
C GLY A 60 -12.57 1.31 0.12
N GLY A 61 -12.94 1.61 -1.09
CA GLY A 61 -12.11 1.52 -2.28
C GLY A 61 -12.95 1.81 -3.50
N PHE A 62 -12.31 1.88 -4.63
CA PHE A 62 -13.02 1.97 -5.90
C PHE A 62 -12.20 1.38 -7.03
N VAL A 63 -12.89 1.13 -8.13
CA VAL A 63 -12.29 0.75 -9.40
C VAL A 63 -12.63 1.84 -10.41
N ALA A 64 -11.64 2.28 -11.17
CA ALA A 64 -11.85 3.20 -12.28
C ALA A 64 -11.26 2.60 -13.56
N MET A 65 -11.89 2.88 -14.68
CA MET A 65 -11.44 2.35 -15.97
C MET A 65 -11.82 3.29 -17.12
N ARG A 66 -11.04 3.20 -18.20
CA ARG A 66 -11.26 4.04 -19.41
C ARG A 66 -12.31 3.44 -20.35
N SER A 67 -12.50 2.12 -20.32
CA SER A 67 -13.41 1.41 -21.21
C SER A 67 -14.80 1.30 -20.61
N GLU A 68 -15.79 1.87 -21.28
CA GLU A 68 -17.21 1.72 -20.93
C GLU A 68 -17.68 0.26 -21.03
N GLU A 69 -17.16 -0.49 -21.97
CA GLU A 69 -17.49 -1.93 -22.12
C GLU A 69 -17.03 -2.72 -20.89
N LEU A 70 -15.79 -2.49 -20.43
CA LEU A 70 -15.26 -3.13 -19.23
C LEU A 70 -16.04 -2.69 -17.99
N TYR A 71 -16.39 -1.40 -17.90
CA TYR A 71 -17.21 -0.89 -16.81
C TYR A 71 -18.57 -1.61 -16.73
N LYS A 72 -19.26 -1.76 -17.83
CA LYS A 72 -20.55 -2.48 -17.89
C LYS A 72 -20.41 -3.94 -17.46
N LYS A 73 -19.34 -4.61 -17.84
CA LYS A 73 -19.04 -5.98 -17.39
C LYS A 73 -18.75 -6.04 -15.88
N ALA A 74 -18.00 -5.08 -15.36
CA ALA A 74 -17.64 -5.02 -13.94
C ALA A 74 -18.83 -4.71 -13.02
N MET A 75 -19.82 -3.95 -13.48
CA MET A 75 -20.98 -3.55 -12.68
C MET A 75 -21.71 -4.73 -12.03
N SER A 76 -21.95 -5.81 -12.77
CA SER A 76 -22.65 -6.99 -12.24
C SER A 76 -21.89 -7.65 -11.10
N PHE A 77 -20.57 -7.72 -11.21
CA PHE A 77 -19.71 -8.24 -10.16
C PHE A 77 -19.65 -7.30 -8.95
N SER A 78 -19.57 -5.98 -9.18
CA SER A 78 -19.63 -5.01 -8.09
C SER A 78 -20.89 -5.16 -7.25
N ILE A 79 -22.06 -5.25 -7.89
CA ILE A 79 -23.34 -5.43 -7.18
C ILE A 79 -23.36 -6.75 -6.39
N MET A 80 -22.78 -7.80 -6.93
CA MET A 80 -22.80 -9.13 -6.31
C MET A 80 -21.86 -9.24 -5.11
N PHE A 81 -20.67 -8.64 -5.18
CA PHE A 81 -19.60 -8.89 -4.22
C PHE A 81 -19.28 -7.72 -3.30
N GLU A 82 -19.58 -6.47 -3.71
CA GLU A 82 -19.19 -5.26 -2.96
C GLU A 82 -20.39 -4.41 -2.57
N GLY A 83 -21.23 -4.04 -3.52
CA GLY A 83 -22.38 -3.19 -3.31
C GLY A 83 -22.79 -2.45 -4.56
N TYR A 84 -23.78 -1.56 -4.46
CA TYR A 84 -24.27 -0.83 -5.62
C TYR A 84 -23.19 0.05 -6.23
N VAL A 85 -23.16 0.13 -7.56
CA VAL A 85 -22.04 0.69 -8.34
C VAL A 85 -21.67 2.16 -8.05
N THR A 86 -22.59 2.93 -7.45
CA THR A 86 -22.35 4.34 -7.14
C THR A 86 -21.65 4.57 -5.80
N TYR A 87 -21.79 3.66 -4.84
CA TYR A 87 -21.25 3.86 -3.49
C TYR A 87 -20.65 2.59 -2.85
N GLY A 88 -20.87 1.41 -3.45
CA GLY A 88 -20.28 0.16 -2.94
C GLY A 88 -20.62 -0.17 -1.48
N GLY A 89 -21.76 0.33 -0.96
CA GLY A 89 -22.13 0.20 0.46
C GLY A 89 -21.48 1.26 1.38
N MET A 90 -20.68 2.18 0.86
CA MET A 90 -20.08 3.25 1.67
C MET A 90 -21.12 4.33 2.03
N SER A 91 -21.02 4.87 3.24
CA SER A 91 -21.82 6.04 3.62
C SER A 91 -21.33 7.32 2.92
N GLY A 92 -22.21 8.34 2.81
CA GLY A 92 -21.83 9.63 2.24
C GLY A 92 -20.64 10.26 2.95
N ARG A 93 -20.59 10.19 4.28
CA ARG A 93 -19.47 10.74 5.08
C ARG A 93 -18.14 9.99 4.78
N ASP A 94 -18.17 8.70 4.52
CA ASP A 94 -16.97 7.93 4.19
C ASP A 94 -16.47 8.29 2.78
N MET A 95 -17.40 8.55 1.84
CA MET A 95 -17.05 9.04 0.51
C MET A 95 -16.48 10.46 0.54
N ASP A 96 -17.05 11.35 1.36
CA ASP A 96 -16.51 12.71 1.56
C ASP A 96 -15.11 12.65 2.19
N ALA A 97 -14.94 11.83 3.22
CA ALA A 97 -13.63 11.62 3.84
C ALA A 97 -12.61 11.08 2.83
N LEU A 98 -13.00 10.13 1.97
CA LEU A 98 -12.15 9.59 0.91
C LEU A 98 -11.75 10.68 -0.10
N ALA A 99 -12.68 11.53 -0.51
CA ALA A 99 -12.39 12.62 -1.44
C ALA A 99 -11.33 13.59 -0.86
N VAL A 100 -11.47 13.96 0.41
CA VAL A 100 -10.48 14.78 1.12
C VAL A 100 -9.15 14.05 1.27
N GLY A 101 -9.17 12.78 1.69
CA GLY A 101 -7.97 11.98 1.91
C GLY A 101 -7.14 11.76 0.64
N LEU A 102 -7.80 11.56 -0.51
CA LEU A 102 -7.12 11.45 -1.80
C LEU A 102 -6.40 12.75 -2.19
N ASP A 103 -6.98 13.91 -1.86
CA ASP A 103 -6.36 15.19 -2.13
C ASP A 103 -5.19 15.47 -1.18
N GLU A 104 -5.42 15.34 0.13
CA GLU A 104 -4.41 15.58 1.18
C GLU A 104 -3.18 14.68 1.03
N ASN A 105 -3.36 13.41 0.70
CA ASN A 105 -2.24 12.48 0.56
C ASN A 105 -1.39 12.72 -0.71
N THR A 106 -1.78 13.66 -1.56
CA THR A 106 -0.92 14.17 -2.65
C THR A 106 -0.07 15.37 -2.24
N GLU A 107 -0.20 15.83 -1.01
CA GLU A 107 0.67 16.88 -0.47
C GLU A 107 2.02 16.29 -0.03
N PHE A 108 3.11 16.85 -0.58
CA PHE A 108 4.47 16.32 -0.32
C PHE A 108 4.81 16.24 1.16
N GLY A 109 4.42 17.25 1.95
CA GLY A 109 4.73 17.30 3.39
C GLY A 109 4.10 16.15 4.18
N GLN A 110 2.89 15.72 3.84
CA GLN A 110 2.19 14.61 4.47
C GLN A 110 2.93 13.28 4.20
N LEU A 111 3.28 13.04 2.94
CA LEU A 111 4.02 11.85 2.54
C LEU A 111 5.42 11.82 3.15
N ASP A 112 6.12 12.94 3.13
CA ASP A 112 7.47 13.06 3.68
C ASP A 112 7.50 12.78 5.18
N ALA A 113 6.53 13.32 5.94
CA ALA A 113 6.42 13.06 7.36
C ALA A 113 6.22 11.57 7.67
N ARG A 114 5.33 10.89 6.95
CA ARG A 114 5.08 9.46 7.10
C ARG A 114 6.31 8.62 6.75
N ILE A 115 6.92 8.91 5.60
CA ILE A 115 8.05 8.12 5.09
C ILE A 115 9.30 8.32 5.95
N ARG A 116 9.52 9.51 6.49
CA ARG A 116 10.61 9.76 7.45
C ARG A 116 10.48 8.93 8.72
N GLN A 117 9.27 8.73 9.24
CA GLN A 117 9.05 7.88 10.42
C GLN A 117 9.46 6.43 10.13
N VAL A 118 9.12 5.90 8.95
CA VAL A 118 9.53 4.55 8.54
C VAL A 118 11.06 4.47 8.37
N ARG A 119 11.67 5.49 7.78
CA ARG A 119 13.14 5.56 7.65
C ARG A 119 13.81 5.59 9.03
N LEU A 120 13.32 6.42 9.94
CA LEU A 120 13.86 6.49 11.31
C LEU A 120 13.80 5.13 12.01
N LEU A 121 12.69 4.40 11.85
CA LEU A 121 12.60 3.04 12.38
C LEU A 121 13.66 2.12 11.75
N GLY A 122 13.85 2.20 10.43
CA GLY A 122 14.89 1.45 9.74
C GLY A 122 16.30 1.77 10.26
N ASP A 123 16.62 3.06 10.41
CA ASP A 123 17.91 3.52 10.93
C ASP A 123 18.17 3.03 12.38
N LEU A 124 17.13 3.02 13.21
CA LEU A 124 17.22 2.46 14.56
C LEU A 124 17.45 0.94 14.54
N LEU A 125 16.73 0.21 13.72
CA LEU A 125 16.93 -1.23 13.56
C LEU A 125 18.36 -1.55 13.05
N ASP A 126 18.93 -0.69 12.19
CA ASP A 126 20.32 -0.81 11.75
C ASP A 126 21.31 -0.63 12.90
N GLN A 127 21.08 0.34 13.77
CA GLN A 127 21.93 0.55 14.95
C GLN A 127 21.96 -0.65 15.88
N TYR A 128 20.84 -1.39 15.96
CA TYR A 128 20.73 -2.61 16.77
C TYR A 128 21.04 -3.89 16.00
N GLY A 129 21.44 -3.81 14.73
CA GLY A 129 21.81 -4.97 13.92
C GLY A 129 20.62 -5.87 13.57
N VAL A 130 19.39 -5.36 13.63
CA VAL A 130 18.18 -6.14 13.29
C VAL A 130 18.03 -6.25 11.78
N PRO A 131 18.03 -7.46 11.21
CA PRO A 131 17.93 -7.66 9.77
C PRO A 131 16.51 -7.39 9.25
N TYR A 132 16.39 -6.62 8.17
CA TYR A 132 15.14 -6.36 7.49
C TYR A 132 15.34 -6.22 5.98
N GLN A 133 14.26 -6.25 5.20
CA GLN A 133 14.29 -6.07 3.74
C GLN A 133 14.74 -4.64 3.38
N ARG A 134 15.75 -4.52 2.54
CA ARG A 134 16.29 -3.22 2.08
C ARG A 134 16.02 -2.97 0.61
N PRO A 135 15.89 -1.69 0.21
CA PRO A 135 15.75 -0.50 1.07
C PRO A 135 14.45 -0.50 1.86
N ALA A 136 14.39 0.25 2.97
CA ALA A 136 13.14 0.51 3.69
C ALA A 136 12.08 1.11 2.75
N GLY A 137 10.86 0.64 2.88
CA GLY A 137 9.72 1.18 2.13
C GLY A 137 9.20 2.51 2.70
N GLY A 138 7.99 2.89 2.32
CA GLY A 138 7.35 4.12 2.78
C GLY A 138 6.27 3.92 3.85
N HIS A 139 5.88 2.68 4.14
CA HIS A 139 4.75 2.38 5.03
C HIS A 139 5.03 1.31 6.07
N ALA A 140 6.09 0.52 5.92
CA ALA A 140 6.44 -0.56 6.84
C ALA A 140 7.92 -0.94 6.72
N ILE A 141 8.43 -1.59 7.78
CA ILE A 141 9.69 -2.33 7.77
C ILE A 141 9.36 -3.83 7.81
N PHE A 142 9.99 -4.59 6.94
CA PHE A 142 9.84 -6.04 6.85
C PHE A 142 11.05 -6.72 7.49
N VAL A 143 10.91 -7.08 8.77
CA VAL A 143 11.97 -7.75 9.53
C VAL A 143 12.15 -9.18 9.03
N ASP A 144 13.38 -9.62 8.83
CA ASP A 144 13.72 -10.99 8.48
C ASP A 144 13.71 -11.87 9.75
N ALA A 145 12.54 -12.41 10.08
CA ALA A 145 12.34 -13.20 11.28
C ALA A 145 13.25 -14.43 11.35
N LYS A 146 13.59 -15.04 10.21
CA LYS A 146 14.53 -16.17 10.14
C LYS A 146 15.93 -15.82 10.64
N LYS A 147 16.38 -14.60 10.33
CA LYS A 147 17.69 -14.12 10.79
C LYS A 147 17.67 -13.65 12.24
N VAL A 148 16.50 -13.19 12.72
CA VAL A 148 16.33 -12.81 14.14
C VAL A 148 16.26 -14.06 15.04
N LEU A 149 15.57 -15.09 14.58
CA LEU A 149 15.33 -16.34 15.32
C LEU A 149 15.91 -17.56 14.55
N PRO A 150 17.24 -17.64 14.36
CA PRO A 150 17.84 -18.62 13.45
C PRO A 150 17.71 -20.07 13.93
N ASN A 151 17.47 -20.27 15.22
CA ASN A 151 17.38 -21.60 15.85
C ASN A 151 15.93 -22.14 15.90
N LEU A 152 14.96 -21.34 15.48
CA LEU A 152 13.56 -21.76 15.50
C LEU A 152 13.23 -22.56 14.22
N PRO A 153 12.71 -23.79 14.34
CA PRO A 153 12.32 -24.57 13.17
C PRO A 153 11.09 -23.98 12.46
N LYS A 154 10.98 -24.22 11.15
CA LYS A 154 9.92 -23.65 10.30
C LYS A 154 8.51 -24.01 10.79
N GLU A 155 8.35 -25.20 11.35
CA GLU A 155 7.09 -25.74 11.89
C GLU A 155 6.55 -24.93 13.07
N GLN A 156 7.38 -24.10 13.67
CA GLN A 156 6.98 -23.17 14.74
C GLN A 156 6.64 -21.78 14.25
N PHE A 157 6.38 -21.61 12.95
CA PHE A 157 5.91 -20.35 12.34
C PHE A 157 6.75 -19.14 12.78
N ILE A 158 8.01 -19.11 12.38
CA ILE A 158 9.04 -18.16 12.86
C ILE A 158 8.57 -16.69 12.88
N ALA A 159 7.92 -16.23 11.82
CA ALA A 159 7.47 -14.85 11.72
C ALA A 159 6.29 -14.55 12.67
N GLN A 160 5.39 -15.52 12.84
CA GLN A 160 4.28 -15.40 13.80
C GLN A 160 4.82 -15.42 15.23
N THR A 161 5.77 -16.29 15.54
CA THR A 161 6.42 -16.33 16.86
C THR A 161 7.08 -15.00 17.18
N LEU A 162 7.84 -14.43 16.25
CA LEU A 162 8.43 -13.09 16.44
C LEU A 162 7.37 -12.03 16.74
N ALA A 163 6.25 -12.03 16.01
CA ALA A 163 5.17 -11.07 16.23
C ALA A 163 4.51 -11.25 17.61
N VAL A 164 4.34 -12.49 18.08
CA VAL A 164 3.78 -12.80 19.39
C VAL A 164 4.73 -12.36 20.50
N GLU A 165 6.03 -12.69 20.40
CA GLU A 165 7.04 -12.31 21.41
C GLU A 165 7.18 -10.79 21.52
N LEU A 166 7.19 -10.07 20.39
CA LEU A 166 7.20 -8.59 20.41
C LEU A 166 5.99 -8.01 21.13
N TYR A 167 4.83 -8.65 20.99
CA TYR A 167 3.62 -8.21 21.68
C TYR A 167 3.68 -8.49 23.17
N LEU A 168 4.13 -9.67 23.56
CA LEU A 168 4.23 -10.09 24.98
C LEU A 168 5.26 -9.24 25.73
N GLU A 169 6.42 -9.00 25.13
CA GLU A 169 7.51 -8.27 25.76
C GLU A 169 7.27 -6.74 25.84
N ALA A 170 6.68 -6.16 24.81
CA ALA A 170 6.64 -4.69 24.69
C ALA A 170 5.30 -4.11 24.20
N GLY A 171 4.27 -4.93 24.04
CA GLY A 171 2.99 -4.48 23.47
C GLY A 171 3.09 -4.03 22.01
N ILE A 172 4.15 -4.40 21.31
CA ILE A 172 4.38 -4.03 19.91
C ILE A 172 3.59 -4.98 19.00
N ARG A 173 2.61 -4.44 18.30
CA ARG A 173 1.80 -5.21 17.38
C ARG A 173 2.45 -5.27 16.00
N GLY A 174 2.93 -6.45 15.62
CA GLY A 174 3.41 -6.77 14.28
C GLY A 174 2.38 -7.51 13.44
N VAL A 175 2.66 -7.66 12.14
CA VAL A 175 1.89 -8.49 11.21
C VAL A 175 2.85 -9.48 10.56
N GLU A 176 2.51 -10.74 10.63
CA GLU A 176 3.21 -11.81 9.93
C GLU A 176 2.84 -11.78 8.43
N ILE A 177 3.82 -11.94 7.55
CA ILE A 177 3.64 -12.06 6.09
C ILE A 177 4.38 -13.32 5.60
N GLY A 178 4.28 -14.39 6.33
CA GLY A 178 4.96 -15.63 6.02
C GLY A 178 3.98 -16.76 5.73
N SER A 179 4.22 -17.87 6.38
CA SER A 179 3.53 -19.13 6.12
C SER A 179 2.02 -19.08 6.36
N LEU A 180 1.56 -18.31 7.36
CA LEU A 180 0.13 -18.25 7.69
C LEU A 180 -0.66 -17.36 6.72
N LEU A 181 -0.07 -16.27 6.25
CA LEU A 181 -0.75 -15.33 5.36
C LEU A 181 -0.64 -15.73 3.89
N ALA A 182 0.48 -16.30 3.50
CA ALA A 182 0.75 -16.67 2.12
C ALA A 182 0.20 -18.05 1.73
N ASP A 183 -0.20 -18.87 2.71
CA ASP A 183 -0.67 -20.25 2.52
C ASP A 183 0.20 -21.04 1.52
N ARG A 184 1.52 -20.89 1.63
CA ARG A 184 2.47 -21.48 0.70
C ARG A 184 3.69 -22.02 1.43
N ASP A 185 3.93 -23.26 1.15
CA ASP A 185 5.15 -23.98 1.55
C ASP A 185 6.42 -23.43 0.88
#